data_1cdb16b9e672a84d8785a071cc85a7c9
#
_entry.id   1cdb16b9e672a84d8785a071cc85a7c9
#
_cell.length_a   1.000
_cell.length_b   1.000
_cell.length_c   1.000
_cell.angle_alpha   90.00
_cell.angle_beta   90.00
_cell.angle_gamma   90.00
#
_symmetry.space_group_name_H-M   'P 1'
#
loop_
_entity.id
_entity.type
_entity.pdbx_description
1 polymer ?
#
loop_
_entity_poly.entity_id
_entity_poly.type
_entity_poly.pdbx_seq_one_letter_code
_entity_poly.pdbx_strand_id
1 'polypeptide(L)'
;MGRIGFKVSKESVETISRISKLPNIKMEGMFTHFAKADEFDKSYTFAQHEKFLWMKEQLEKNGVQISYYDCDNSAGIIDFPDMKHDLARAGISIYGMYPSDEVKKDAVDLKPALELISHISFVKDVEKGTSISYGGTFE
;
A
#
# COMPACT_ATOMS: atom_id res chain seq x y z
N MET A 1 -2.39 -9.31 -2.75
CA MET A 1 -2.71 -9.21 -1.31
C MET A 1 -3.77 -10.23 -0.85
N GLY A 2 -4.69 -10.70 -1.68
CA GLY A 2 -5.69 -11.71 -1.28
C GLY A 2 -6.78 -11.18 -0.31
N ARG A 3 -7.01 -9.87 -0.30
CA ARG A 3 -7.97 -9.21 0.61
C ARG A 3 -9.36 -9.09 -0.01
N ILE A 4 -9.44 -8.56 -1.22
CA ILE A 4 -10.67 -8.37 -2.00
C ILE A 4 -10.36 -8.61 -3.48
N GLY A 5 -11.40 -8.65 -4.32
CA GLY A 5 -11.27 -8.78 -5.77
C GLY A 5 -11.12 -10.23 -6.23
N PHE A 6 -10.69 -10.38 -7.46
CA PHE A 6 -10.56 -11.68 -8.13
C PHE A 6 -9.23 -12.38 -7.82
N LYS A 7 -9.25 -13.69 -7.78
CA LYS A 7 -8.03 -14.50 -7.78
C LYS A 7 -7.38 -14.46 -9.16
N VAL A 8 -6.07 -14.58 -9.22
CA VAL A 8 -5.35 -14.68 -10.49
C VAL A 8 -5.55 -16.10 -11.05
N SER A 9 -6.48 -16.25 -11.98
CA SER A 9 -6.84 -17.54 -12.62
C SER A 9 -7.52 -17.33 -13.97
N LYS A 10 -7.54 -18.36 -14.80
CA LYS A 10 -8.27 -18.35 -16.09
C LYS A 10 -9.78 -18.16 -15.88
N GLU A 11 -10.34 -18.79 -14.87
CA GLU A 11 -11.75 -18.64 -14.50
C GLU A 11 -12.12 -17.18 -14.17
N SER A 12 -11.24 -16.48 -13.45
CA SER A 12 -11.42 -15.06 -13.18
C SER A 12 -11.36 -14.22 -14.46
N VAL A 13 -10.46 -14.52 -15.37
CA VAL A 13 -10.39 -13.85 -16.69
C VAL A 13 -11.70 -14.03 -17.46
N GLU A 14 -12.23 -15.24 -17.53
CA GLU A 14 -13.51 -15.54 -18.20
C GLU A 14 -14.67 -14.78 -17.54
N THR A 15 -14.70 -14.77 -16.22
CA THR A 15 -15.74 -14.06 -15.45
C THR A 15 -15.68 -12.57 -15.69
N ILE A 16 -14.51 -11.95 -15.61
CA ILE A 16 -14.30 -10.52 -15.86
C ILE A 16 -14.66 -10.18 -17.30
N SER A 17 -14.28 -11.03 -18.27
CA SER A 17 -14.62 -10.84 -19.67
C SER A 17 -16.12 -10.91 -19.95
N ARG A 18 -16.89 -11.70 -19.18
CA ARG A 18 -18.36 -11.68 -19.23
C ARG A 18 -18.92 -10.41 -18.62
N ILE A 19 -18.41 -9.99 -17.48
CA ILE A 19 -18.84 -8.77 -16.78
C ILE A 19 -18.62 -7.53 -17.66
N SER A 20 -17.49 -7.45 -18.37
CA SER A 20 -17.17 -6.31 -19.24
C SER A 20 -18.17 -6.11 -20.40
N LYS A 21 -18.94 -7.15 -20.73
CA LYS A 21 -19.96 -7.12 -21.80
C LYS A 21 -21.37 -6.80 -21.28
N LEU A 22 -21.55 -6.66 -19.98
CA LEU A 22 -22.84 -6.34 -19.40
C LEU A 22 -23.23 -4.88 -19.71
N PRO A 23 -24.53 -4.60 -19.92
CA PRO A 23 -24.99 -3.24 -20.14
C PRO A 23 -24.75 -2.37 -18.89
N ASN A 24 -24.43 -1.11 -19.12
CA ASN A 24 -24.21 -0.10 -18.07
C ASN A 24 -23.02 -0.36 -17.15
N ILE A 25 -22.09 -1.24 -17.54
CA ILE A 25 -20.81 -1.47 -16.87
C ILE A 25 -19.65 -0.99 -17.74
N LYS A 26 -18.79 -0.17 -17.15
CA LYS A 26 -17.50 0.24 -17.72
C LYS A 26 -16.39 -0.26 -16.81
N MET A 27 -15.49 -1.06 -17.34
CA MET A 27 -14.28 -1.51 -16.65
C MET A 27 -13.25 -0.40 -16.73
N GLU A 28 -13.17 0.43 -15.70
CA GLU A 28 -12.35 1.64 -15.75
C GLU A 28 -10.92 1.40 -15.33
N GLY A 29 -10.70 0.62 -14.28
CA GLY A 29 -9.37 0.36 -13.75
C GLY A 29 -9.17 -1.06 -13.28
N MET A 30 -7.91 -1.49 -13.31
CA MET A 30 -7.44 -2.72 -12.70
C MET A 30 -6.27 -2.42 -11.76
N PHE A 31 -6.35 -2.92 -10.53
CA PHE A 31 -5.25 -2.73 -9.59
C PHE A 31 -4.93 -3.99 -8.78
N THR A 32 -3.71 -4.05 -8.30
CA THR A 32 -3.35 -4.85 -7.14
C THR A 32 -2.82 -3.94 -6.03
N HIS A 33 -2.71 -4.45 -4.80
CA HIS A 33 -2.11 -3.72 -3.70
C HIS A 33 -0.93 -4.54 -3.17
N PHE A 34 0.27 -4.02 -3.30
CA PHE A 34 1.46 -4.72 -2.84
C PHE A 34 1.36 -5.05 -1.35
N ALA A 35 1.63 -6.32 -1.01
CA ALA A 35 1.48 -6.81 0.35
C ALA A 35 2.75 -6.64 1.19
N LYS A 36 3.92 -6.65 0.52
CA LYS A 36 5.25 -6.72 1.13
C LYS A 36 6.26 -5.78 0.44
N ALA A 37 5.79 -4.69 -0.16
CA ALA A 37 6.66 -3.76 -0.86
C ALA A 37 7.61 -3.01 0.09
N ASP A 38 7.26 -2.91 1.35
CA ASP A 38 8.01 -2.27 2.43
C ASP A 38 9.03 -3.18 3.15
N GLU A 39 9.05 -4.49 2.85
CA GLU A 39 10.03 -5.42 3.39
C GLU A 39 11.36 -5.35 2.60
N PHE A 40 12.47 -5.73 3.22
CA PHE A 40 13.80 -5.79 2.56
C PHE A 40 13.82 -6.79 1.40
N ASP A 41 13.25 -7.98 1.60
CA ASP A 41 13.09 -8.97 0.54
C ASP A 41 11.93 -8.59 -0.40
N LYS A 42 12.29 -8.17 -1.60
CA LYS A 42 11.36 -7.74 -2.65
C LYS A 42 10.82 -8.88 -3.53
N SER A 43 11.26 -10.12 -3.32
CA SER A 43 10.89 -11.27 -4.16
C SER A 43 9.38 -11.48 -4.27
N TYR A 44 8.68 -11.35 -3.14
CA TYR A 44 7.22 -11.46 -3.10
C TYR A 44 6.53 -10.35 -3.93
N THR A 45 7.04 -9.14 -3.86
CA THR A 45 6.50 -7.99 -4.60
C THR A 45 6.68 -8.17 -6.10
N PHE A 46 7.85 -8.64 -6.54
CA PHE A 46 8.07 -8.98 -7.95
C PHE A 46 7.13 -10.08 -8.43
N ALA A 47 7.00 -11.17 -7.67
CA ALA A 47 6.09 -12.26 -8.02
C ALA A 47 4.61 -11.81 -8.05
N GLN A 48 4.21 -10.88 -7.17
CA GLN A 48 2.87 -10.30 -7.19
C GLN A 48 2.67 -9.42 -8.43
N HIS A 49 3.66 -8.64 -8.82
CA HIS A 49 3.63 -7.81 -10.01
C HIS A 49 3.55 -8.64 -11.30
N GLU A 50 4.32 -9.72 -11.42
CA GLU A 50 4.24 -10.65 -12.54
C GLU A 50 2.82 -11.24 -12.70
N LYS A 51 2.19 -11.64 -11.59
CA LYS A 51 0.79 -12.10 -11.61
C LYS A 51 -0.19 -11.03 -12.07
N PHE A 52 0.06 -9.79 -11.69
CA PHE A 52 -0.74 -8.66 -12.14
C PHE A 52 -0.58 -8.43 -13.66
N LEU A 53 0.66 -8.44 -14.16
CA LEU A 53 0.94 -8.30 -15.60
C LEU A 53 0.34 -9.45 -16.41
N TRP A 54 0.42 -10.68 -15.90
CA TRP A 54 -0.22 -11.84 -16.53
C TRP A 54 -1.74 -11.62 -16.66
N MET A 55 -2.39 -11.19 -15.58
CA MET A 55 -3.85 -10.92 -15.60
C MET A 55 -4.20 -9.82 -16.60
N LYS A 56 -3.44 -8.73 -16.63
CA LYS A 56 -3.57 -7.64 -17.60
C LYS A 56 -3.53 -8.20 -19.03
N GLU A 57 -2.48 -8.94 -19.35
CA GLU A 57 -2.30 -9.53 -20.68
C GLU A 57 -3.47 -10.45 -21.09
N GLN A 58 -3.94 -11.29 -20.14
CA GLN A 58 -5.07 -12.20 -20.44
C GLN A 58 -6.37 -11.43 -20.68
N LEU A 59 -6.64 -10.39 -19.92
CA LEU A 59 -7.84 -9.56 -20.11
C LEU A 59 -7.80 -8.81 -21.44
N GLU A 60 -6.65 -8.25 -21.81
CA GLU A 60 -6.43 -7.58 -23.11
C GLU A 60 -6.65 -8.56 -24.28
N LYS A 61 -6.09 -9.79 -24.20
CA LYS A 61 -6.31 -10.86 -25.19
C LYS A 61 -7.77 -11.25 -25.34
N ASN A 62 -8.58 -11.11 -24.30
CA ASN A 62 -10.02 -11.38 -24.32
C ASN A 62 -10.86 -10.14 -24.67
N GLY A 63 -10.22 -9.05 -25.12
CA GLY A 63 -10.88 -7.85 -25.59
C GLY A 63 -11.47 -6.96 -24.48
N VAL A 64 -11.05 -7.17 -23.23
CA VAL A 64 -11.44 -6.29 -22.11
C VAL A 64 -10.62 -5.01 -22.18
N GLN A 65 -11.30 -3.88 -22.32
CA GLN A 65 -10.65 -2.56 -22.31
C GLN A 65 -10.62 -1.99 -20.91
N ILE A 66 -9.42 -1.67 -20.42
CA ILE A 66 -9.17 -1.06 -19.11
C ILE A 66 -8.36 0.21 -19.34
N SER A 67 -8.82 1.32 -18.75
CA SER A 67 -8.21 2.63 -18.97
C SER A 67 -7.01 2.88 -18.06
N TYR A 68 -7.01 2.32 -16.85
CA TYR A 68 -6.00 2.60 -15.82
C TYR A 68 -5.51 1.33 -15.14
N TYR A 69 -4.21 1.27 -14.94
CA TYR A 69 -3.55 0.20 -14.18
C TYR A 69 -2.82 0.80 -12.99
N ASP A 70 -2.78 0.07 -11.87
CA ASP A 70 -2.18 0.55 -10.64
C ASP A 70 -1.74 -0.59 -9.72
N CYS A 71 -0.55 -0.47 -9.15
CA CYS A 71 -0.01 -1.40 -8.17
C CYS A 71 0.47 -0.68 -6.89
N ASP A 72 0.85 0.59 -7.02
CA ASP A 72 1.70 1.27 -6.05
C ASP A 72 0.94 1.77 -4.82
N ASN A 73 1.37 1.30 -3.66
CA ASN A 73 1.18 1.96 -2.38
C ASN A 73 2.40 2.85 -2.06
N SER A 74 2.48 3.44 -0.88
CA SER A 74 3.61 4.30 -0.49
C SER A 74 4.97 3.63 -0.64
N ALA A 75 5.10 2.34 -0.32
CA ALA A 75 6.34 1.60 -0.49
C ALA A 75 6.65 1.33 -1.97
N GLY A 76 5.63 1.02 -2.77
CA GLY A 76 5.77 0.87 -4.22
C GLY A 76 6.31 2.13 -4.87
N ILE A 77 5.76 3.29 -4.51
CA ILE A 77 6.20 4.60 -5.00
C ILE A 77 7.68 4.86 -4.67
N ILE A 78 8.11 4.53 -3.44
CA ILE A 78 9.47 4.81 -2.94
C ILE A 78 10.49 3.83 -3.53
N ASP A 79 10.20 2.53 -3.51
CA ASP A 79 11.19 1.47 -3.76
C ASP A 79 11.21 0.96 -5.21
N PHE A 80 10.12 1.19 -5.97
CA PHE A 80 9.96 0.63 -7.32
C PHE A 80 9.64 1.69 -8.38
N PRO A 81 10.48 2.73 -8.53
CA PRO A 81 10.21 3.81 -9.49
C PRO A 81 10.13 3.34 -10.95
N ASP A 82 10.66 2.15 -11.26
CA ASP A 82 10.64 1.55 -12.61
C ASP A 82 9.41 0.67 -12.86
N MET A 83 8.60 0.36 -11.85
CA MET A 83 7.35 -0.39 -11.98
C MET A 83 6.13 0.52 -12.18
N LYS A 84 6.30 1.66 -12.86
CA LYS A 84 5.25 2.65 -13.02
C LYS A 84 4.07 2.12 -13.84
N HIS A 85 2.90 2.44 -13.34
CA HIS A 85 1.62 2.29 -14.03
C HIS A 85 0.95 3.66 -14.19
N ASP A 86 -0.33 3.67 -14.59
CA ASP A 86 -1.03 4.94 -14.86
C ASP A 86 -1.34 5.72 -13.59
N LEU A 87 -1.49 5.04 -12.46
CA LEU A 87 -1.85 5.64 -11.17
C LEU A 87 -0.99 5.07 -10.04
N ALA A 88 -0.89 5.84 -8.96
CA ALA A 88 -0.27 5.44 -7.71
C ALA A 88 -1.12 5.91 -6.52
N ARG A 89 -1.19 5.11 -5.46
CA ARG A 89 -1.96 5.40 -4.25
C ARG A 89 -1.05 5.69 -3.07
N ALA A 90 -0.58 6.92 -2.97
CA ALA A 90 0.15 7.37 -1.80
C ALA A 90 -0.77 7.33 -0.56
N GLY A 91 -0.39 6.56 0.43
CA GLY A 91 -1.09 6.43 1.71
C GLY A 91 -0.28 7.10 2.83
N ILE A 92 0.42 6.32 3.62
CA ILE A 92 1.16 6.80 4.80
C ILE A 92 2.21 7.87 4.47
N SER A 93 2.78 7.86 3.27
CA SER A 93 3.76 8.87 2.83
C SER A 93 3.16 10.28 2.71
N ILE A 94 1.84 10.44 2.49
CA ILE A 94 1.19 11.76 2.49
C ILE A 94 1.26 12.41 3.88
N TYR A 95 1.29 11.60 4.94
CA TYR A 95 1.43 12.08 6.31
C TYR A 95 2.90 12.32 6.71
N GLY A 96 3.84 12.16 5.78
CA GLY A 96 5.26 12.34 6.04
C GLY A 96 5.92 11.18 6.78
N MET A 97 5.32 9.99 6.71
CA MET A 97 5.84 8.79 7.38
C MET A 97 6.27 7.76 6.34
N TYR A 98 7.39 7.10 6.60
CA TYR A 98 7.83 5.95 5.81
C TYR A 98 7.02 4.70 6.16
N PRO A 99 6.72 3.83 5.18
CA PRO A 99 5.95 2.59 5.41
C PRO A 99 6.62 1.62 6.38
N SER A 100 7.93 1.57 6.39
CA SER A 100 8.77 0.77 7.31
C SER A 100 10.17 1.36 7.40
N ASP A 101 11.01 0.76 8.24
CA ASP A 101 12.43 1.10 8.31
C ASP A 101 13.26 0.50 7.17
N GLU A 102 12.71 -0.43 6.41
CA GLU A 102 13.39 -1.17 5.35
C GLU A 102 13.24 -0.53 3.95
N VAL A 103 12.43 0.51 3.80
CA VAL A 103 12.30 1.26 2.54
C VAL A 103 13.50 2.19 2.32
N LYS A 104 13.76 2.53 1.05
CA LYS A 104 14.83 3.46 0.65
C LYS A 104 14.51 4.89 1.06
N LYS A 105 14.77 5.24 2.32
CA LYS A 105 14.43 6.56 2.88
C LYS A 105 15.15 7.72 2.19
N ASP A 106 16.29 7.47 1.58
CA ASP A 106 17.07 8.43 0.80
C ASP A 106 16.46 8.75 -0.59
N ALA A 107 15.53 7.93 -1.06
CA ALA A 107 14.86 8.17 -2.34
C ALA A 107 13.86 9.32 -2.30
N VAL A 108 13.27 9.62 -1.14
CA VAL A 108 12.26 10.69 -0.96
C VAL A 108 12.39 11.30 0.42
N ASP A 109 12.59 12.61 0.50
CA ASP A 109 12.58 13.36 1.77
C ASP A 109 11.14 13.62 2.23
N LEU A 110 10.64 12.83 3.17
CA LEU A 110 9.30 12.97 3.72
C LEU A 110 9.32 13.90 4.95
N LYS A 111 8.40 14.85 4.99
CA LYS A 111 8.23 15.76 6.13
C LYS A 111 6.94 15.45 6.86
N PRO A 112 6.97 15.23 8.19
CA PRO A 112 5.76 15.01 8.97
C PRO A 112 4.72 16.12 8.75
N ALA A 113 3.48 15.71 8.47
CA ALA A 113 2.35 16.62 8.26
C ALA A 113 1.60 16.94 9.56
N LEU A 114 1.95 16.27 10.66
CA LEU A 114 1.34 16.43 11.99
C LEU A 114 2.42 16.52 13.05
N GLU A 115 2.26 17.48 13.94
CA GLU A 115 3.06 17.63 15.15
C GLU A 115 2.14 17.68 16.36
N LEU A 116 2.49 16.94 17.43
CA LEU A 116 1.82 17.02 18.72
C LEU A 116 2.68 17.85 19.68
N ILE A 117 2.16 19.01 20.05
CA ILE A 117 2.85 19.95 20.95
C ILE A 117 2.19 19.92 22.32
N SER A 118 2.99 19.90 23.38
CA SER A 118 2.54 20.02 24.76
C SER A 118 3.51 20.85 25.58
N HIS A 119 3.04 21.36 26.70
CA HIS A 119 3.84 22.10 27.67
C HIS A 119 3.83 21.39 29.01
N ILE A 120 4.98 21.40 29.71
CA ILE A 120 5.06 20.89 31.05
C ILE A 120 4.31 21.88 31.96
N SER A 121 3.23 21.42 32.59
CA SER A 121 2.39 22.24 33.45
C SER A 121 2.72 22.06 34.97
N PHE A 122 3.39 20.94 35.30
CA PHE A 122 3.74 20.63 36.68
C PHE A 122 4.94 19.69 36.75
N VAL A 123 5.85 19.96 37.66
CA VAL A 123 7.03 19.13 37.97
C VAL A 123 7.09 18.90 39.48
N LYS A 124 7.35 17.68 39.91
CA LYS A 124 7.59 17.31 41.29
C LYS A 124 8.60 16.17 41.40
N ASP A 125 9.31 16.14 42.52
CA ASP A 125 10.11 14.97 42.88
C ASP A 125 9.23 13.93 43.57
N VAL A 126 9.48 12.67 43.29
CA VAL A 126 8.82 11.53 43.93
C VAL A 126 9.88 10.54 44.42
N GLU A 127 9.57 9.83 45.49
CA GLU A 127 10.45 8.80 46.02
C GLU A 127 10.52 7.60 45.09
N LYS A 128 11.66 6.91 45.07
CA LYS A 128 11.85 5.67 44.31
C LYS A 128 10.79 4.63 44.68
N GLY A 129 10.16 4.03 43.69
CA GLY A 129 9.08 3.06 43.88
C GLY A 129 7.70 3.70 43.95
N THR A 130 7.59 5.01 43.73
CA THR A 130 6.30 5.67 43.62
C THR A 130 5.70 5.38 42.23
N SER A 131 4.57 4.71 42.22
CA SER A 131 3.81 4.41 41.00
C SER A 131 3.23 5.68 40.38
N ILE A 132 3.41 5.86 39.04
CA ILE A 132 3.03 7.08 38.34
C ILE A 132 1.92 6.78 37.30
N SER A 133 0.86 7.62 37.37
CA SER A 133 -0.24 7.64 36.38
C SER A 133 -1.06 6.35 36.34
N TYR A 134 -1.93 6.25 35.31
CA TYR A 134 -2.82 5.10 35.15
C TYR A 134 -2.08 3.79 34.93
N GLY A 135 -2.53 2.74 35.61
CA GLY A 135 -1.93 1.41 35.58
C GLY A 135 -0.64 1.25 36.36
N GLY A 136 -0.02 2.36 36.84
CA GLY A 136 1.20 2.30 37.62
C GLY A 136 2.36 1.57 36.96
N THR A 137 2.44 1.62 35.64
CA THR A 137 3.43 0.86 34.85
C THR A 137 4.83 1.49 34.88
N PHE A 138 4.96 2.71 35.35
CA PHE A 138 6.22 3.39 35.55
C PHE A 138 6.44 3.67 37.05
N GLU A 139 7.64 3.28 37.58
CA GLU A 139 8.06 3.46 38.96
C GLU A 139 9.43 4.14 39.05
#